data_2c82e6b534789fcd1222b71c838388aa
#
_entry.id   2c82e6b534789fcd1222b71c838388aa
#
_cell.length_a   1.000
_cell.length_b   1.000
_cell.length_c   1.000
_cell.angle_alpha   90.00
_cell.angle_beta   90.00
_cell.angle_gamma   90.00
#
_symmetry.space_group_name_H-M   'P 1'
#
loop_
_entity.id
_entity.type
_entity.pdbx_description
1 polymer ?
#
loop_
_entity_poly.entity_id
_entity_poly.type
_entity_poly.pdbx_seq_one_letter_code
_entity_poly.pdbx_strand_id
1 'polypeptide(L)'
;SARFQIHGSARVMHEAAEVCGVDPFWWQVDARSPLASTLDAHRVVLMDTDPQMKEEGVELRSPRKADRISGAMSYHWVMQAIEDTMRPAGDPLRSNAIVTGPINKLAWSMAGKNYPGHTELIAKTLKQRRFAMMFVGDKLRVVLATVHIALNDIRDVLTIGKVHTAIDL
;
A
#
# COMPACT_ATOMS: atom_id res chain seq x y z
N SER A 1 15.10 -14.90 4.33
CA SER A 1 14.92 -13.52 4.84
C SER A 1 14.05 -12.74 3.86
N ALA A 2 13.14 -11.89 4.35
CA ALA A 2 12.33 -11.04 3.50
C ALA A 2 13.15 -9.87 2.93
N ARG A 3 12.83 -9.44 1.72
CA ARG A 3 13.31 -8.22 1.07
C ARG A 3 12.14 -7.25 0.96
N PHE A 4 12.40 -5.97 1.16
CA PHE A 4 11.39 -4.92 1.16
C PHE A 4 11.70 -3.88 0.09
N GLN A 5 10.68 -3.53 -0.70
CA GLN A 5 10.66 -2.38 -1.58
C GLN A 5 9.70 -1.36 -0.97
N ILE A 6 10.17 -0.16 -0.67
CA ILE A 6 9.39 0.92 -0.11
C ILE A 6 9.12 1.91 -1.23
N HIS A 7 7.87 2.11 -1.62
CA HIS A 7 7.48 3.19 -2.52
C HIS A 7 7.23 4.45 -1.72
N GLY A 8 7.96 5.50 -2.00
CA GLY A 8 7.86 6.72 -1.19
C GLY A 8 8.68 7.89 -1.70
N SER A 9 8.67 8.96 -0.93
CA SER A 9 9.51 10.13 -1.09
C SER A 9 10.73 10.00 -0.18
N ALA A 10 11.92 10.09 -0.74
CA ALA A 10 13.16 10.04 0.04
C ALA A 10 13.20 11.16 1.07
N ARG A 11 12.81 12.37 0.69
CA ARG A 11 12.76 13.51 1.60
C ARG A 11 11.85 13.24 2.81
N VAL A 12 10.62 12.75 2.56
CA VAL A 12 9.68 12.47 3.65
C VAL A 12 10.18 11.34 4.54
N MET A 13 10.82 10.32 3.97
CA MET A 13 11.41 9.22 4.72
C MET A 13 12.58 9.67 5.59
N HIS A 14 13.45 10.55 5.10
CA HIS A 14 14.55 11.12 5.89
C HIS A 14 14.04 12.02 7.00
N GLU A 15 13.06 12.90 6.73
CA GLU A 15 12.42 13.72 7.76
C GLU A 15 11.78 12.84 8.86
N ALA A 16 11.11 11.76 8.49
CA ALA A 16 10.53 10.83 9.45
C ALA A 16 11.57 10.09 10.28
N ALA A 17 12.67 9.66 9.65
CA ALA A 17 13.79 9.01 10.34
C ALA A 17 14.43 9.95 11.38
N GLU A 18 14.67 11.21 11.02
CA GLU A 18 15.18 12.24 11.93
C GLU A 18 14.27 12.44 13.14
N VAL A 19 12.96 12.60 12.90
CA VAL A 19 11.97 12.77 13.97
C VAL A 19 11.92 11.55 14.90
N CYS A 20 12.09 10.33 14.35
CA CYS A 20 12.08 9.08 15.12
C CYS A 20 13.44 8.75 15.75
N GLY A 21 14.51 9.50 15.47
CA GLY A 21 15.87 9.18 15.92
C GLY A 21 16.39 7.86 15.37
N VAL A 22 16.03 7.52 14.13
CA VAL A 22 16.42 6.29 13.44
C VAL A 22 17.36 6.63 12.30
N ASP A 23 18.53 6.00 12.25
CA ASP A 23 19.43 6.14 11.11
C ASP A 23 18.82 5.50 9.86
N PRO A 24 18.93 6.14 8.67
CA PRO A 24 18.47 5.56 7.42
C PRO A 24 19.16 4.22 7.13
N PHE A 25 18.38 3.15 7.04
CA PHE A 25 18.85 1.77 6.83
C PHE A 25 18.48 1.19 5.47
N TRP A 26 17.88 2.01 4.61
CA TRP A 26 17.47 1.64 3.27
C TRP A 26 18.47 2.12 2.21
N TRP A 27 18.52 1.39 1.11
CA TRP A 27 19.19 1.85 -0.11
C TRP A 27 18.19 2.68 -0.92
N GLN A 28 18.59 3.88 -1.34
CA GLN A 28 17.73 4.77 -2.12
C GLN A 28 18.07 4.65 -3.61
N VAL A 29 17.03 4.54 -4.44
CA VAL A 29 17.14 4.53 -5.90
C VAL A 29 15.97 5.31 -6.50
N ASP A 30 16.23 6.08 -7.57
CA ASP A 30 15.14 6.68 -8.37
C ASP A 30 14.26 5.55 -8.90
N ALA A 31 12.95 5.63 -8.64
CA ALA A 31 11.97 4.61 -9.02
C ALA A 31 11.97 4.28 -10.53
N ARG A 32 12.42 5.22 -11.37
CA ARG A 32 12.54 5.06 -12.83
C ARG A 32 13.92 4.60 -13.30
N SER A 33 14.87 4.49 -12.39
CA SER A 33 16.25 4.11 -12.75
C SER A 33 16.31 2.64 -13.19
N PRO A 34 17.05 2.32 -14.26
CA PRO A 34 17.36 0.93 -14.61
C PRO A 34 18.06 0.17 -13.47
N LEU A 35 18.76 0.88 -12.58
CA LEU A 35 19.37 0.29 -11.38
C LEU A 35 18.35 -0.27 -10.40
N ALA A 36 17.09 0.15 -10.48
CA ALA A 36 16.02 -0.43 -9.70
C ALA A 36 15.91 -1.96 -9.88
N SER A 37 16.28 -2.49 -11.04
CA SER A 37 16.32 -3.93 -11.32
C SER A 37 17.52 -4.67 -10.69
N THR A 38 18.53 -3.97 -10.17
CA THR A 38 19.73 -4.58 -9.55
C THR A 38 19.61 -4.71 -8.03
N LEU A 39 18.40 -4.67 -7.49
CA LEU A 39 18.09 -4.59 -6.06
C LEU A 39 18.42 -5.83 -5.24
N ASP A 40 18.90 -6.91 -5.85
CA ASP A 40 19.16 -8.18 -5.15
C ASP A 40 20.21 -8.06 -4.03
N ALA A 41 21.08 -7.05 -4.10
CA ALA A 41 22.12 -6.83 -3.10
C ALA A 41 21.61 -6.23 -1.78
N HIS A 42 20.41 -5.60 -1.75
CA HIS A 42 19.93 -4.85 -0.61
C HIS A 42 18.63 -5.43 -0.03
N ARG A 43 18.54 -5.51 1.29
CA ARG A 43 17.35 -6.03 1.98
C ARG A 43 16.18 -5.06 2.01
N VAL A 44 16.47 -3.76 2.04
CA VAL A 44 15.48 -2.70 2.07
C VAL A 44 15.86 -1.65 1.04
N VAL A 45 14.98 -1.38 0.10
CA VAL A 45 15.19 -0.42 -0.97
C VAL A 45 14.03 0.58 -0.98
N LEU A 46 14.38 1.86 -0.98
CA LEU A 46 13.44 2.95 -1.18
C LEU A 46 13.42 3.31 -2.68
N MET A 47 12.29 3.05 -3.31
CA MET A 47 11.94 3.46 -4.66
C MET A 47 11.50 4.92 -4.59
N ASP A 48 12.46 5.82 -4.78
CA ASP A 48 12.26 7.25 -4.60
C ASP A 48 11.52 7.86 -5.78
N THR A 49 10.42 8.54 -5.50
CA THR A 49 9.59 9.24 -6.49
C THR A 49 9.83 10.75 -6.52
N ASP A 50 10.70 11.29 -5.66
CA ASP A 50 10.96 12.73 -5.59
C ASP A 50 11.47 13.32 -6.91
N PRO A 51 12.36 12.65 -7.67
CA PRO A 51 12.83 13.17 -8.96
C PRO A 51 11.68 13.34 -9.97
N GLN A 52 10.79 12.35 -10.07
CA GLN A 52 9.62 12.41 -10.94
C GLN A 52 8.67 13.53 -10.53
N MET A 53 8.33 13.63 -9.25
CA MET A 53 7.43 14.66 -8.72
C MET A 53 7.96 16.07 -8.98
N LYS A 54 9.27 16.28 -8.85
CA LYS A 54 9.92 17.55 -9.13
C LYS A 54 9.82 17.94 -10.62
N GLU A 55 10.00 16.98 -11.53
CA GLU A 55 9.82 17.19 -12.97
C GLU A 55 8.38 17.57 -13.32
N GLU A 56 7.41 16.98 -12.63
CA GLU A 56 5.98 17.29 -12.79
C GLU A 56 5.57 18.60 -12.11
N GLY A 57 6.52 19.34 -11.49
CA GLY A 57 6.26 20.59 -10.78
C GLY A 57 5.48 20.42 -9.48
N VAL A 58 5.45 19.21 -8.93
CA VAL A 58 4.81 18.92 -7.65
C VAL A 58 5.76 19.26 -6.52
N GLU A 59 5.37 20.23 -5.69
CA GLU A 59 6.12 20.56 -4.49
C GLU A 59 5.83 19.53 -3.40
N LEU A 60 6.86 18.73 -3.09
CA LEU A 60 6.80 17.73 -2.04
C LEU A 60 6.87 18.43 -0.67
N ARG A 61 5.80 18.33 0.08
CA ARG A 61 5.74 18.81 1.47
C ARG A 61 5.38 17.64 2.37
N SER A 62 5.90 17.66 3.59
CA SER A 62 5.42 16.79 4.67
C SER A 62 4.24 17.49 5.35
N PRO A 63 2.99 17.32 4.88
CA PRO A 63 1.87 18.09 5.36
C PRO A 63 1.48 17.62 6.76
N ARG A 64 1.29 18.56 7.67
CA ARG A 64 0.71 18.28 8.99
C ARG A 64 -0.80 18.03 8.92
N LYS A 65 -1.42 18.34 7.78
CA LYS A 65 -2.87 18.19 7.54
C LYS A 65 -3.09 17.47 6.20
N ALA A 66 -4.24 16.83 6.08
CA ALA A 66 -4.66 16.23 4.83
C ALA A 66 -4.74 17.29 3.71
N ASP A 67 -4.13 17.01 2.58
CA ASP A 67 -4.24 17.82 1.37
C ASP A 67 -4.30 16.96 0.11
N ARG A 68 -4.58 17.60 -1.01
CA ARG A 68 -4.71 16.93 -2.31
C ARG A 68 -3.39 16.29 -2.76
N ILE A 69 -2.25 16.92 -2.50
CA ILE A 69 -0.94 16.44 -2.94
C ILE A 69 -0.58 15.16 -2.19
N SER A 70 -0.66 15.19 -0.85
CA SER A 70 -0.39 14.00 -0.03
C SER A 70 -1.34 12.84 -0.35
N GLY A 71 -2.60 13.14 -0.68
CA GLY A 71 -3.57 12.17 -1.14
C GLY A 71 -3.17 11.53 -2.47
N ALA A 72 -2.76 12.34 -3.45
CA ALA A 72 -2.33 11.84 -4.76
C ALA A 72 -1.05 11.00 -4.64
N MET A 73 -0.08 11.46 -3.85
CA MET A 73 1.19 10.77 -3.64
C MET A 73 0.99 9.40 -2.97
N SER A 74 0.28 9.36 -1.83
CA SER A 74 0.03 8.10 -1.12
C SER A 74 -0.77 7.11 -1.97
N TYR A 75 -1.71 7.59 -2.77
CA TYR A 75 -2.41 6.75 -3.75
C TYR A 75 -1.46 6.20 -4.81
N HIS A 76 -0.60 7.03 -5.39
CA HIS A 76 0.39 6.64 -6.39
C HIS A 76 1.30 5.53 -5.87
N TRP A 77 1.85 5.66 -4.66
CA TRP A 77 2.71 4.64 -4.05
C TRP A 77 1.99 3.30 -3.84
N VAL A 78 0.73 3.33 -3.43
CA VAL A 78 -0.06 2.10 -3.31
C VAL A 78 -0.27 1.46 -4.68
N MET A 79 -0.54 2.25 -5.73
CA MET A 79 -0.69 1.73 -7.09
C MET A 79 0.60 1.10 -7.61
N GLN A 80 1.74 1.71 -7.37
CA GLN A 80 3.04 1.14 -7.73
C GLN A 80 3.30 -0.19 -7.03
N ALA A 81 3.02 -0.28 -5.72
CA ALA A 81 3.13 -1.53 -4.97
C ALA A 81 2.20 -2.63 -5.53
N ILE A 82 0.99 -2.27 -5.98
CA ILE A 82 0.07 -3.22 -6.64
C ILE A 82 0.66 -3.68 -7.99
N GLU A 83 1.16 -2.76 -8.80
CA GLU A 83 1.78 -3.07 -10.09
C GLU A 83 2.95 -4.04 -9.94
N ASP A 84 3.79 -3.86 -8.93
CA ASP A 84 4.90 -4.78 -8.66
C ASP A 84 4.44 -6.20 -8.30
N THR A 85 3.27 -6.38 -7.72
CA THR A 85 2.71 -7.73 -7.51
C THR A 85 2.24 -8.39 -8.80
N MET A 86 1.90 -7.60 -9.81
CA MET A 86 1.40 -8.09 -11.11
C MET A 86 2.52 -8.36 -12.13
N ARG A 87 3.76 -8.04 -11.80
CA ARG A 87 4.91 -8.29 -12.69
C ARG A 87 5.08 -9.78 -13.01
N PRO A 88 5.63 -10.12 -14.19
CA PRO A 88 5.89 -11.52 -14.56
C PRO A 88 6.77 -12.24 -13.54
N ALA A 89 6.65 -13.56 -13.48
CA ALA A 89 7.56 -14.38 -12.69
C ALA A 89 9.00 -14.21 -13.20
N GLY A 90 9.93 -13.99 -12.27
CA GLY A 90 11.36 -13.72 -12.60
C GLY A 90 11.70 -12.24 -12.77
N ASP A 91 10.73 -11.33 -12.80
CA ASP A 91 11.02 -9.89 -12.74
C ASP A 91 11.63 -9.54 -11.37
N PRO A 92 12.80 -8.89 -11.32
CA PRO A 92 13.48 -8.57 -10.05
C PRO A 92 12.70 -7.60 -9.16
N LEU A 93 11.79 -6.81 -9.74
CA LEU A 93 10.90 -5.90 -9.00
C LEU A 93 9.58 -6.55 -8.58
N ARG A 94 9.35 -7.81 -8.93
CA ARG A 94 8.12 -8.48 -8.52
C ARG A 94 8.04 -8.65 -7.02
N SER A 95 6.92 -8.20 -6.44
CA SER A 95 6.58 -8.37 -5.03
C SER A 95 5.61 -9.52 -4.80
N ASN A 96 5.76 -10.25 -3.69
CA ASN A 96 4.89 -11.36 -3.31
C ASN A 96 3.74 -10.92 -2.41
N ALA A 97 3.89 -9.77 -1.76
CA ALA A 97 2.91 -9.21 -0.84
C ALA A 97 3.04 -7.70 -0.77
N ILE A 98 1.97 -7.04 -0.35
CA ILE A 98 1.94 -5.60 -0.10
C ILE A 98 1.76 -5.37 1.40
N VAL A 99 2.60 -4.51 1.97
CA VAL A 99 2.45 -4.00 3.33
C VAL A 99 2.17 -2.50 3.23
N THR A 100 1.03 -2.07 3.78
CA THR A 100 0.61 -0.67 3.69
C THR A 100 0.76 0.05 5.02
N GLY A 101 1.30 1.28 4.98
CA GLY A 101 1.16 2.24 6.06
C GLY A 101 -0.26 2.83 6.11
N PRO A 102 -0.60 3.59 7.17
CA PRO A 102 -1.89 4.26 7.25
C PRO A 102 -2.05 5.31 6.15
N ILE A 103 -3.28 5.44 5.64
CA ILE A 103 -3.67 6.48 4.68
C ILE A 103 -4.61 7.49 5.32
N ASN A 104 -4.66 8.68 4.72
CA ASN A 104 -5.69 9.65 5.04
C ASN A 104 -6.78 9.64 3.96
N LYS A 105 -7.96 9.11 4.31
CA LYS A 105 -9.09 8.97 3.36
C LYS A 105 -9.60 10.32 2.85
N LEU A 106 -9.53 11.37 3.69
CA LEU A 106 -9.90 12.72 3.27
C LEU A 106 -8.92 13.24 2.21
N ALA A 107 -7.62 13.04 2.39
CA ALA A 107 -6.61 13.41 1.39
C ALA A 107 -6.83 12.67 0.07
N TRP A 108 -7.15 11.36 0.11
CA TRP A 108 -7.50 10.60 -1.09
C TRP A 108 -8.74 11.21 -1.79
N SER A 109 -9.79 11.53 -1.03
CA SER A 109 -10.98 12.16 -1.60
C SER A 109 -10.67 13.52 -2.22
N MET A 110 -9.84 14.36 -1.58
CA MET A 110 -9.38 15.64 -2.12
C MET A 110 -8.57 15.48 -3.42
N ALA A 111 -7.88 14.34 -3.56
CA ALA A 111 -7.18 13.95 -4.80
C ALA A 111 -8.09 13.28 -5.85
N GLY A 112 -9.40 13.23 -5.61
CA GLY A 112 -10.36 12.57 -6.49
C GLY A 112 -10.31 11.03 -6.44
N LYS A 113 -9.72 10.45 -5.39
CA LYS A 113 -9.57 9.01 -5.20
C LYS A 113 -10.55 8.52 -4.13
N ASN A 114 -11.77 8.21 -4.54
CA ASN A 114 -12.87 7.83 -3.64
C ASN A 114 -12.89 6.33 -3.38
N TYR A 115 -12.01 5.86 -2.50
CA TYR A 115 -11.98 4.49 -2.01
C TYR A 115 -12.18 4.46 -0.50
N PRO A 116 -12.96 3.49 0.03
CA PRO A 116 -13.14 3.31 1.48
C PRO A 116 -11.83 2.98 2.22
N GLY A 117 -10.90 2.31 1.54
CA GLY A 117 -9.59 1.95 2.06
C GLY A 117 -8.72 1.17 1.06
N HIS A 118 -7.63 0.61 1.55
CA HIS A 118 -6.70 -0.19 0.75
C HIS A 118 -7.36 -1.45 0.18
N THR A 119 -8.18 -2.14 0.98
CA THR A 119 -8.81 -3.41 0.61
C THR A 119 -9.63 -3.27 -0.67
N GLU A 120 -10.48 -2.26 -0.73
CA GLU A 120 -11.35 -2.01 -1.88
C GLU A 120 -10.56 -1.54 -3.11
N LEU A 121 -9.51 -0.73 -2.89
CA LEU A 121 -8.60 -0.31 -3.96
C LEU A 121 -7.88 -1.51 -4.56
N ILE A 122 -7.25 -2.35 -3.72
CA ILE A 122 -6.49 -3.52 -4.15
C ILE A 122 -7.41 -4.51 -4.88
N ALA A 123 -8.56 -4.86 -4.28
CA ALA A 123 -9.51 -5.78 -4.88
C ALA A 123 -10.01 -5.31 -6.26
N LYS A 124 -10.34 -4.01 -6.39
CA LYS A 124 -10.79 -3.42 -7.64
C LYS A 124 -9.70 -3.40 -8.70
N THR A 125 -8.48 -3.03 -8.32
CA THR A 125 -7.33 -2.94 -9.26
C THR A 125 -6.95 -4.33 -9.77
N LEU A 126 -6.91 -5.33 -8.90
CA LEU A 126 -6.63 -6.72 -9.23
C LEU A 126 -7.85 -7.46 -9.85
N LYS A 127 -8.99 -6.78 -10.01
CA LYS A 127 -10.26 -7.35 -10.50
C LYS A 127 -10.71 -8.59 -9.71
N GLN A 128 -10.39 -8.63 -8.43
CA GLN A 128 -10.78 -9.73 -7.54
C GLN A 128 -12.19 -9.51 -7.02
N ARG A 129 -13.06 -10.51 -7.23
CA ARG A 129 -14.43 -10.51 -6.70
C ARG A 129 -14.54 -11.19 -5.32
N ARG A 130 -13.59 -12.06 -5.01
CA ARG A 130 -13.52 -12.80 -3.75
C ARG A 130 -12.30 -12.32 -2.97
N PHE A 131 -12.54 -11.73 -1.84
CA PHE A 131 -11.52 -11.30 -0.89
C PHE A 131 -12.14 -11.26 0.51
N ALA A 132 -11.32 -11.40 1.54
CA ALA A 132 -11.75 -11.30 2.93
C ALA A 132 -10.67 -10.61 3.76
N MET A 133 -11.09 -10.04 4.88
CA MET A 133 -10.20 -9.53 5.91
C MET A 133 -9.88 -10.66 6.88
N MET A 134 -8.59 -10.87 7.17
CA MET A 134 -8.14 -11.86 8.13
C MET A 134 -7.25 -11.22 9.19
N PHE A 135 -7.53 -11.52 10.45
CA PHE A 135 -6.64 -11.25 11.56
C PHE A 135 -5.77 -12.48 11.84
N VAL A 136 -4.48 -12.26 11.96
CA VAL A 136 -3.50 -13.33 12.21
C VAL A 136 -2.78 -13.06 13.52
N GLY A 137 -2.95 -13.95 14.48
CA GLY A 137 -2.21 -13.97 15.73
C GLY A 137 -1.51 -15.31 15.91
N ASP A 138 -0.65 -15.42 16.91
CA ASP A 138 0.16 -16.62 17.17
C ASP A 138 -0.69 -17.87 17.39
N LYS A 139 -1.85 -17.73 18.05
CA LYS A 139 -2.71 -18.85 18.44
C LYS A 139 -4.01 -18.93 17.64
N LEU A 140 -4.42 -17.85 16.97
CA LEU A 140 -5.71 -17.78 16.33
C LEU A 140 -5.63 -16.99 15.02
N ARG A 141 -6.29 -17.50 13.98
CA ARG A 141 -6.56 -16.81 12.72
C ARG A 141 -8.06 -16.65 12.57
N VAL A 142 -8.51 -15.43 12.30
CA VAL A 142 -9.94 -15.11 12.17
C VAL A 142 -10.19 -14.46 10.81
N VAL A 143 -11.04 -15.08 9.99
CA VAL A 143 -11.51 -14.50 8.73
C VAL A 143 -12.90 -13.91 8.96
N LEU A 144 -13.11 -12.68 8.50
CA LEU A 144 -14.40 -12.00 8.65
C LEU A 144 -15.32 -12.34 7.48
N ALA A 145 -16.49 -12.89 7.79
CA ALA A 145 -17.55 -13.13 6.80
C ALA A 145 -18.28 -11.84 6.41
N THR A 146 -18.28 -10.84 7.30
CA THR A 146 -18.86 -9.50 7.07
C THR A 146 -17.96 -8.44 7.70
N VAL A 147 -17.88 -7.25 7.07
CA VAL A 147 -17.11 -6.09 7.54
C VAL A 147 -17.93 -4.82 7.39
N HIS A 148 -17.76 -3.86 8.29
CA HIS A 148 -18.39 -2.53 8.24
C HIS A 148 -19.92 -2.54 8.11
N ILE A 149 -20.60 -3.49 8.80
CA ILE A 149 -22.04 -3.64 8.82
C ILE A 149 -22.53 -3.42 10.25
N ALA A 150 -23.62 -2.68 10.43
CA ALA A 150 -24.25 -2.55 11.73
C ALA A 150 -24.75 -3.92 12.22
N LEU A 151 -24.68 -4.16 13.53
CA LEU A 151 -25.06 -5.45 14.11
C LEU A 151 -26.51 -5.88 13.76
N ASN A 152 -27.42 -4.91 13.70
CA ASN A 152 -28.82 -5.15 13.36
C ASN A 152 -29.02 -5.58 11.91
N ASP A 153 -28.12 -5.20 11.00
CA ASP A 153 -28.22 -5.47 9.57
C ASP A 153 -27.58 -6.82 9.19
N ILE A 154 -26.89 -7.48 10.15
CA ILE A 154 -26.22 -8.77 9.90
C ILE A 154 -27.19 -9.81 9.40
N ARG A 155 -28.41 -9.85 9.93
CA ARG A 155 -29.45 -10.81 9.53
C ARG A 155 -29.72 -10.79 8.03
N ASP A 156 -29.73 -9.60 7.43
CA ASP A 156 -30.10 -9.42 6.02
C ASP A 156 -28.90 -9.61 5.07
N VAL A 157 -27.68 -9.53 5.61
CA VAL A 157 -26.45 -9.54 4.82
C VAL A 157 -25.68 -10.85 4.95
N LEU A 158 -25.72 -11.52 6.12
CA LEU A 158 -25.01 -12.78 6.35
C LEU A 158 -25.76 -13.93 5.68
N THR A 159 -25.15 -14.48 4.65
CA THR A 159 -25.67 -15.64 3.91
C THR A 159 -24.73 -16.83 4.05
N ILE A 160 -25.24 -18.04 3.82
CA ILE A 160 -24.43 -19.28 3.75
C ILE A 160 -23.31 -19.11 2.73
N GLY A 161 -23.59 -18.48 1.58
CA GLY A 161 -22.60 -18.22 0.54
C GLY A 161 -21.45 -17.32 1.00
N LYS A 162 -21.71 -16.31 1.84
CA LYS A 162 -20.63 -15.47 2.42
C LYS A 162 -19.78 -16.24 3.41
N VAL A 163 -20.39 -17.07 4.26
CA VAL A 163 -19.64 -17.92 5.19
C VAL A 163 -18.80 -18.93 4.42
N HIS A 164 -19.37 -19.59 3.43
CA HIS A 164 -18.65 -20.52 2.56
C HIS A 164 -17.47 -19.85 1.84
N THR A 165 -17.67 -18.62 1.31
CA THR A 165 -16.60 -17.86 0.66
C THR A 165 -15.46 -17.56 1.64
N ALA A 166 -15.77 -17.19 2.88
CA ALA A 166 -14.76 -16.90 3.89
C ALA A 166 -13.95 -18.15 4.31
N ILE A 167 -14.54 -19.34 4.22
CA ILE A 167 -13.87 -20.62 4.52
C ILE A 167 -12.99 -21.09 3.34
N ASP A 168 -13.42 -20.79 2.10
CA ASP A 168 -12.82 -21.30 0.86
C ASP A 168 -11.71 -20.37 0.31
N LEU A 169 -11.43 -19.22 0.95
CA LEU A 169 -10.34 -18.30 0.61
C LEU A 169 -9.03 -18.68 1.30
#